data_c30885934d0ee4b5dd5f56f6145a6ea9
#
_entry.id   c30885934d0ee4b5dd5f56f6145a6ea9
#
_cell.length_a   1.000
_cell.length_b   1.000
_cell.length_c   1.000
_cell.angle_alpha   90.00
_cell.angle_beta   90.00
_cell.angle_gamma   90.00
#
_symmetry.space_group_name_H-M   'P 1'
#
loop_
_entity.id
_entity.type
_entity.pdbx_description
1 polymer ?
#
loop_
_entity_poly.entity_id
_entity_poly.type
_entity_poly.pdbx_seq_one_letter_code
_entity_poly.pdbx_strand_id
1 'polypeptide(L)'
;MNIATLAGHLAFGLIAFSFLVKDILYLRILSILASLFSVFYNYTIPTEPMWLAINWNFIFITVNLYHVAVLIYEKRPVKMSPKEKELYETMFRGLSPVEFLKITKVAEWKEFKSPLPIIQQGKLVNDLILIYNGAVDVLVNDKKVADLKDGQFVGEMSFLTEKPATATCR
;
A
#
# COMPACT_ATOMS: atom_id res chain seq x y z
N MET A 1 -7.70 7.41 -45.38
CA MET A 1 -7.61 7.88 -43.97
C MET A 1 -6.13 8.17 -43.74
N ASN A 2 -5.76 9.38 -43.36
CA ASN A 2 -4.36 9.76 -43.12
C ASN A 2 -3.88 9.08 -41.82
N ILE A 3 -2.61 8.66 -41.78
CA ILE A 3 -2.00 8.02 -40.60
C ILE A 3 -2.17 8.88 -39.33
N ALA A 4 -2.04 10.18 -39.46
CA ALA A 4 -2.22 11.09 -38.34
C ALA A 4 -3.69 11.13 -37.84
N THR A 5 -4.70 11.08 -38.72
CA THR A 5 -6.10 10.97 -38.33
C THR A 5 -6.37 9.65 -37.60
N LEU A 6 -5.75 8.55 -38.06
CA LEU A 6 -5.80 7.26 -37.35
C LEU A 6 -5.21 7.35 -35.93
N ALA A 7 -4.06 8.03 -35.79
CA ALA A 7 -3.45 8.26 -34.48
C ALA A 7 -4.37 9.02 -33.53
N GLY A 8 -5.10 10.04 -34.02
CA GLY A 8 -6.11 10.76 -33.23
C GLY A 8 -7.23 9.84 -32.74
N HIS A 9 -7.77 8.98 -33.60
CA HIS A 9 -8.79 8.00 -33.19
C HIS A 9 -8.23 6.99 -32.18
N LEU A 10 -7.00 6.53 -32.35
CA LEU A 10 -6.34 5.65 -31.39
C LEU A 10 -6.13 6.34 -30.02
N ALA A 11 -5.74 7.61 -30.01
CA ALA A 11 -5.60 8.36 -28.76
C ALA A 11 -6.91 8.37 -27.95
N PHE A 12 -8.01 8.79 -28.56
CA PHE A 12 -9.32 8.83 -27.90
C PHE A 12 -9.85 7.43 -27.55
N GLY A 13 -9.65 6.45 -28.45
CA GLY A 13 -10.04 5.07 -28.21
C GLY A 13 -9.31 4.44 -27.00
N LEU A 14 -7.99 4.68 -26.88
CA LEU A 14 -7.21 4.23 -25.73
C LEU A 14 -7.62 4.89 -24.42
N ILE A 15 -7.96 6.19 -24.46
CA ILE A 15 -8.51 6.89 -23.28
C ILE A 15 -9.84 6.24 -22.87
N ALA A 16 -10.78 6.05 -23.81
CA ALA A 16 -12.06 5.43 -23.50
C ALA A 16 -11.87 4.00 -22.95
N PHE A 17 -10.98 3.22 -23.56
CA PHE A 17 -10.68 1.86 -23.10
C PHE A 17 -10.02 1.85 -21.70
N SER A 18 -9.20 2.84 -21.38
CA SER A 18 -8.55 2.92 -20.07
C SER A 18 -9.56 2.99 -18.92
N PHE A 19 -10.73 3.59 -19.10
CA PHE A 19 -11.79 3.64 -18.09
C PHE A 19 -12.43 2.27 -17.78
N LEU A 20 -12.27 1.29 -18.67
CA LEU A 20 -12.77 -0.07 -18.46
C LEU A 20 -11.77 -0.95 -17.70
N VAL A 21 -10.52 -0.52 -17.57
CA VAL A 21 -9.45 -1.28 -16.95
C VAL A 21 -9.47 -1.09 -15.44
N LYS A 22 -9.56 -2.19 -14.69
CA LYS A 22 -9.58 -2.18 -13.22
C LYS A 22 -8.18 -2.05 -12.59
N ASP A 23 -7.15 -2.52 -13.29
CA ASP A 23 -5.76 -2.45 -12.79
C ASP A 23 -5.16 -1.09 -13.07
N ILE A 24 -4.73 -0.41 -12.00
CA ILE A 24 -4.18 0.94 -12.05
C ILE A 24 -2.91 1.01 -12.91
N LEU A 25 -2.07 -0.01 -12.91
CA LEU A 25 -0.85 -0.03 -13.72
C LEU A 25 -1.17 0.00 -15.23
N TYR A 26 -2.09 -0.88 -15.67
CA TYR A 26 -2.52 -0.91 -17.07
C TYR A 26 -3.21 0.38 -17.48
N LEU A 27 -4.04 0.97 -16.60
CA LEU A 27 -4.67 2.28 -16.83
C LEU A 27 -3.60 3.35 -17.11
N ARG A 28 -2.54 3.41 -16.31
CA ARG A 28 -1.45 4.38 -16.49
C ARG A 28 -0.67 4.15 -17.79
N ILE A 29 -0.39 2.91 -18.14
CA ILE A 29 0.29 2.57 -19.40
C ILE A 29 -0.56 2.98 -20.60
N LEU A 30 -1.86 2.69 -20.60
CA LEU A 30 -2.78 3.09 -21.67
C LEU A 30 -2.86 4.61 -21.81
N SER A 31 -2.87 5.33 -20.68
CA SER A 31 -2.87 6.81 -20.68
C SER A 31 -1.59 7.38 -21.30
N ILE A 32 -0.44 6.78 -21.06
CA ILE A 32 0.84 7.18 -21.70
C ILE A 32 0.76 6.95 -23.19
N LEU A 33 0.31 5.77 -23.63
CA LEU A 33 0.17 5.45 -25.07
C LEU A 33 -0.80 6.42 -25.77
N ALA A 34 -1.95 6.68 -25.14
CA ALA A 34 -2.93 7.65 -25.66
C ALA A 34 -2.32 9.06 -25.82
N SER A 35 -1.56 9.50 -24.82
CA SER A 35 -0.88 10.81 -24.86
C SER A 35 0.18 10.88 -25.96
N LEU A 36 0.93 9.80 -26.21
CA LEU A 36 1.90 9.73 -27.32
C LEU A 36 1.23 9.84 -28.69
N PHE A 37 0.12 9.11 -28.90
CA PHE A 37 -0.66 9.24 -30.13
C PHE A 37 -1.28 10.63 -30.27
N SER A 38 -1.71 11.25 -29.18
CA SER A 38 -2.24 12.63 -29.15
C SER A 38 -1.15 13.64 -29.54
N VAL A 39 0.07 13.50 -29.01
CA VAL A 39 1.21 14.37 -29.39
C VAL A 39 1.48 14.26 -30.89
N PHE A 40 1.57 13.04 -31.41
CA PHE A 40 1.78 12.83 -32.85
C PHE A 40 0.67 13.47 -33.71
N TYR A 41 -0.58 13.29 -33.33
CA TYR A 41 -1.74 13.90 -34.01
C TYR A 41 -1.66 15.43 -33.99
N ASN A 42 -1.46 16.04 -32.82
CA ASN A 42 -1.44 17.49 -32.63
C ASN A 42 -0.22 18.15 -33.28
N TYR A 43 0.84 17.39 -33.55
CA TYR A 43 2.00 17.87 -34.28
C TYR A 43 1.84 17.81 -35.80
N THR A 44 1.13 16.80 -36.32
CA THR A 44 1.15 16.49 -37.78
C THR A 44 -0.09 16.92 -38.56
N ILE A 45 -1.26 17.08 -37.92
CA ILE A 45 -2.51 17.38 -38.62
C ILE A 45 -2.72 18.87 -38.82
N PRO A 46 -2.57 19.77 -37.82
CA PRO A 46 -2.76 21.20 -38.01
C PRO A 46 -1.71 21.80 -38.93
N THR A 47 -2.05 22.91 -39.57
CA THR A 47 -1.10 23.69 -40.38
C THR A 47 0.08 24.19 -39.55
N GLU A 48 -0.19 24.49 -38.26
CA GLU A 48 0.83 24.77 -37.25
C GLU A 48 0.61 23.82 -36.05
N PRO A 49 1.72 23.29 -35.40
CA PRO A 49 1.59 22.43 -34.29
C PRO A 49 0.82 23.04 -33.11
N MET A 50 -0.09 22.28 -32.52
CA MET A 50 -0.88 22.73 -31.37
C MET A 50 -0.05 22.59 -30.08
N TRP A 51 0.89 23.51 -29.87
CA TRP A 51 1.84 23.47 -28.74
C TRP A 51 1.18 23.38 -27.37
N LEU A 52 0.04 24.04 -27.20
CA LEU A 52 -0.69 23.95 -25.92
C LEU A 52 -1.09 22.51 -25.59
N ALA A 53 -1.68 21.79 -26.54
CA ALA A 53 -2.09 20.38 -26.35
C ALA A 53 -0.87 19.46 -26.21
N ILE A 54 0.19 19.71 -27.00
CA ILE A 54 1.44 18.93 -26.95
C ILE A 54 2.07 19.06 -25.56
N ASN A 55 2.23 20.26 -25.02
CA ASN A 55 2.83 20.50 -23.71
C ASN A 55 2.04 19.83 -22.58
N TRP A 56 0.71 19.91 -22.60
CA TRP A 56 -0.11 19.21 -21.61
C TRP A 56 0.01 17.70 -21.71
N ASN A 57 0.11 17.13 -22.90
CA ASN A 57 0.34 15.70 -23.07
C ASN A 57 1.70 15.28 -22.50
N PHE A 58 2.77 16.08 -22.64
CA PHE A 58 4.06 15.81 -21.99
C PHE A 58 3.95 15.81 -20.46
N ILE A 59 3.19 16.74 -19.88
CA ILE A 59 2.93 16.76 -18.46
C ILE A 59 2.20 15.47 -18.04
N PHE A 60 1.15 15.06 -18.75
CA PHE A 60 0.42 13.83 -18.47
C PHE A 60 1.30 12.58 -18.58
N ILE A 61 2.17 12.50 -19.59
CA ILE A 61 3.14 11.41 -19.73
C ILE A 61 4.05 11.37 -18.50
N THR A 62 4.61 12.51 -18.11
CA THR A 62 5.55 12.60 -16.96
C THR A 62 4.88 12.14 -15.66
N VAL A 63 3.69 12.64 -15.37
CA VAL A 63 2.93 12.24 -14.15
C VAL A 63 2.61 10.75 -14.17
N ASN A 64 2.17 10.20 -15.31
CA ASN A 64 1.84 8.78 -15.41
C ASN A 64 3.10 7.90 -15.31
N LEU A 65 4.23 8.30 -15.90
CA LEU A 65 5.52 7.60 -15.76
C LEU A 65 5.98 7.55 -14.30
N TYR A 66 5.86 8.66 -13.57
CA TYR A 66 6.17 8.68 -12.14
C TYR A 66 5.31 7.66 -11.37
N HIS A 67 3.99 7.64 -11.58
CA HIS A 67 3.11 6.68 -10.93
C HIS A 67 3.40 5.22 -11.31
N VAL A 68 3.72 4.96 -12.59
CA VAL A 68 4.15 3.62 -13.04
C VAL A 68 5.42 3.19 -12.31
N ALA A 69 6.41 4.08 -12.21
CA ALA A 69 7.65 3.80 -11.50
C ALA A 69 7.40 3.48 -10.01
N VAL A 70 6.54 4.25 -9.34
CA VAL A 70 6.15 4.00 -7.94
C VAL A 70 5.47 2.64 -7.80
N LEU A 71 4.47 2.33 -8.64
CA LEU A 71 3.74 1.05 -8.60
C LEU A 71 4.66 -0.16 -8.84
N ILE A 72 5.61 -0.05 -9.78
CA ILE A 72 6.60 -1.11 -10.02
C ILE A 72 7.55 -1.24 -8.82
N TYR A 73 7.98 -0.11 -8.24
CA TYR A 73 8.84 -0.12 -7.06
C TYR A 73 8.17 -0.81 -5.87
N GLU A 74 6.89 -0.54 -5.62
CA GLU A 74 6.14 -1.12 -4.52
C GLU A 74 5.88 -2.63 -4.70
N LYS A 75 5.71 -3.09 -5.93
CA LYS A 75 5.47 -4.51 -6.25
C LYS A 75 6.76 -5.34 -6.38
N ARG A 76 7.94 -4.72 -6.28
CA ARG A 76 9.19 -5.47 -6.41
C ARG A 76 9.37 -6.51 -5.32
N PRO A 77 9.92 -7.69 -5.62
CA PRO A 77 10.23 -8.70 -4.63
C PRO A 77 11.29 -8.16 -3.65
N VAL A 78 11.06 -8.39 -2.38
CA VAL A 78 11.97 -8.00 -1.30
C VAL A 78 12.43 -9.23 -0.53
N LYS A 79 13.66 -9.20 -0.03
CA LYS A 79 14.18 -10.29 0.82
C LYS A 79 13.54 -10.16 2.20
N MET A 80 12.86 -11.21 2.61
CA MET A 80 12.26 -11.37 3.94
C MET A 80 12.88 -12.57 4.64
N SER A 81 13.06 -12.50 5.94
CA SER A 81 13.39 -13.67 6.75
C SER A 81 12.22 -14.68 6.73
N PRO A 82 12.44 -15.95 7.08
CA PRO A 82 11.35 -16.94 7.13
C PRO A 82 10.17 -16.52 8.02
N LYS A 83 10.45 -15.92 9.19
CA LYS A 83 9.41 -15.39 10.10
C LYS A 83 8.64 -14.20 9.51
N GLU A 84 9.34 -13.26 8.88
CA GLU A 84 8.70 -12.12 8.21
C GLU A 84 7.85 -12.57 7.04
N LYS A 85 8.31 -13.55 6.26
CA LYS A 85 7.56 -14.11 5.14
C LYS A 85 6.26 -14.77 5.61
N GLU A 86 6.31 -15.59 6.65
CA GLU A 86 5.15 -16.22 7.26
C GLU A 86 4.16 -15.16 7.76
N LEU A 87 4.63 -14.14 8.48
CA LEU A 87 3.82 -13.05 9.00
C LEU A 87 3.17 -12.24 7.87
N TYR A 88 3.91 -11.96 6.80
CA TYR A 88 3.39 -11.30 5.62
C TYR A 88 2.28 -12.11 4.95
N GLU A 89 2.52 -13.39 4.72
CA GLU A 89 1.57 -14.28 4.04
C GLU A 89 0.31 -14.57 4.85
N THR A 90 0.38 -14.51 6.18
CA THR A 90 -0.78 -14.78 7.06
C THR A 90 -1.61 -13.54 7.34
N MET A 91 -0.96 -12.41 7.63
CA MET A 91 -1.65 -11.25 8.19
C MET A 91 -1.56 -9.98 7.35
N PHE A 92 -0.48 -9.79 6.59
CA PHE A 92 -0.18 -8.51 5.93
C PHE A 92 -0.23 -8.59 4.40
N ARG A 93 -0.93 -9.56 3.83
CA ARG A 93 -1.10 -9.70 2.35
C ARG A 93 -1.74 -8.49 1.67
N GLY A 94 -2.46 -7.67 2.42
CA GLY A 94 -3.06 -6.44 1.91
C GLY A 94 -2.07 -5.30 1.67
N LEU A 95 -0.86 -5.40 2.24
CA LEU A 95 0.21 -4.44 2.03
C LEU A 95 1.10 -4.87 0.86
N SER A 96 1.77 -3.90 0.22
CA SER A 96 2.87 -4.23 -0.67
C SER A 96 4.06 -4.80 0.12
N PRO A 97 4.91 -5.66 -0.49
CA PRO A 97 6.11 -6.18 0.18
C PRO A 97 7.02 -5.09 0.74
N VAL A 98 7.11 -3.95 0.05
CA VAL A 98 7.93 -2.81 0.46
C VAL A 98 7.33 -2.09 1.67
N GLU A 99 6.00 -1.93 1.73
CA GLU A 99 5.32 -1.34 2.90
C GLU A 99 5.47 -2.22 4.13
N PHE A 100 5.29 -3.54 3.97
CA PHE A 100 5.50 -4.48 5.06
C PHE A 100 6.93 -4.38 5.63
N LEU A 101 7.96 -4.32 4.77
CA LEU A 101 9.33 -4.13 5.25
C LEU A 101 9.57 -2.80 5.98
N LYS A 102 8.83 -1.75 5.68
CA LYS A 102 8.92 -0.50 6.45
C LYS A 102 8.42 -0.71 7.88
N ILE A 103 7.36 -1.49 8.04
CA ILE A 103 6.81 -1.84 9.37
C ILE A 103 7.81 -2.70 10.13
N THR A 104 8.35 -3.77 9.51
CA THR A 104 9.28 -4.68 10.20
C THR A 104 10.60 -4.02 10.59
N LYS A 105 11.03 -2.96 9.89
CA LYS A 105 12.23 -2.20 10.26
C LYS A 105 12.10 -1.42 11.58
N VAL A 106 10.89 -1.03 11.97
CA VAL A 106 10.63 -0.32 13.23
C VAL A 106 10.09 -1.25 14.30
N ALA A 107 9.74 -2.49 13.94
CA ALA A 107 9.24 -3.51 14.85
C ALA A 107 10.40 -4.20 15.57
N GLU A 108 10.17 -4.53 16.83
CA GLU A 108 11.09 -5.30 17.65
C GLU A 108 10.50 -6.67 17.97
N TRP A 109 11.28 -7.72 17.79
CA TRP A 109 10.92 -9.07 18.21
C TRP A 109 11.24 -9.26 19.69
N LYS A 110 10.22 -9.58 20.49
CA LYS A 110 10.37 -9.87 21.92
C LYS A 110 9.86 -11.27 22.22
N GLU A 111 10.63 -12.04 22.97
CA GLU A 111 10.26 -13.39 23.43
C GLU A 111 10.09 -13.36 24.95
N PHE A 112 8.93 -13.79 25.41
CA PHE A 112 8.62 -13.88 26.82
C PHE A 112 8.60 -15.37 27.23
N LYS A 113 9.50 -15.75 28.16
CA LYS A 113 9.63 -17.16 28.66
C LYS A 113 8.83 -17.43 29.93
N SER A 114 8.23 -16.40 30.51
CA SER A 114 7.42 -16.49 31.72
C SER A 114 6.23 -15.54 31.63
N PRO A 115 5.13 -15.77 32.38
CA PRO A 115 3.96 -14.92 32.37
C PRO A 115 4.26 -13.54 33.01
N LEU A 116 4.95 -12.69 32.27
CA LEU A 116 5.20 -11.31 32.66
C LEU A 116 4.10 -10.41 32.08
N PRO A 117 3.69 -9.34 32.81
CA PRO A 117 2.74 -8.39 32.27
C PRO A 117 3.37 -7.62 31.10
N ILE A 118 2.82 -7.81 29.91
CA ILE A 118 3.20 -7.09 28.68
C ILE A 118 2.57 -5.70 28.71
N ILE A 119 1.30 -5.62 29.15
CA ILE A 119 0.55 -4.39 29.34
C ILE A 119 -0.04 -4.41 30.75
N GLN A 120 -0.04 -3.28 31.45
CA GLN A 120 -0.65 -3.13 32.78
C GLN A 120 -1.88 -2.23 32.71
N GLN A 121 -2.97 -2.68 33.34
CA GLN A 121 -4.20 -1.88 33.47
C GLN A 121 -3.90 -0.52 34.09
N GLY A 122 -4.47 0.54 33.53
CA GLY A 122 -4.29 1.92 34.00
C GLY A 122 -3.02 2.60 33.51
N LYS A 123 -2.11 1.91 32.78
CA LYS A 123 -0.93 2.54 32.15
C LYS A 123 -1.16 2.82 30.67
N LEU A 124 -0.47 3.85 30.16
CA LEU A 124 -0.45 4.15 28.73
C LEU A 124 0.34 3.08 27.98
N VAL A 125 -0.12 2.77 26.78
CA VAL A 125 0.53 1.82 25.86
C VAL A 125 1.12 2.63 24.72
N ASN A 126 2.44 2.57 24.57
CA ASN A 126 3.18 3.33 23.55
C ASN A 126 3.47 2.52 22.30
N ASP A 127 3.34 1.20 22.36
CA ASP A 127 3.66 0.29 21.27
C ASP A 127 2.43 -0.54 20.89
N LEU A 128 2.22 -0.75 19.60
CA LEU A 128 1.24 -1.72 19.12
C LEU A 128 1.87 -3.11 19.12
N ILE A 129 1.33 -4.02 19.90
CA ILE A 129 1.90 -5.36 20.09
C ILE A 129 1.08 -6.38 19.29
N LEU A 130 1.79 -7.21 18.52
CA LEU A 130 1.21 -8.32 17.77
C LEU A 130 1.72 -9.63 18.33
N ILE A 131 0.82 -10.56 18.63
CA ILE A 131 1.18 -11.92 19.04
C ILE A 131 1.55 -12.71 17.78
N TYR A 132 2.84 -13.05 17.65
CA TYR A 132 3.31 -13.88 16.53
C TYR A 132 3.09 -15.38 16.83
N ASN A 133 3.41 -15.81 18.07
CA ASN A 133 3.26 -17.20 18.50
C ASN A 133 3.03 -17.25 20.02
N GLY A 134 1.98 -17.93 20.46
CA GLY A 134 1.63 -18.11 21.86
C GLY A 134 0.23 -17.59 22.22
N ALA A 135 0.00 -17.41 23.50
CA ALA A 135 -1.25 -16.90 24.02
C ALA A 135 -0.99 -15.86 25.11
N VAL A 136 -1.91 -14.90 25.23
CA VAL A 136 -1.85 -13.82 26.21
C VAL A 136 -3.18 -13.77 26.96
N ASP A 137 -3.14 -13.85 28.28
CA ASP A 137 -4.28 -13.71 29.15
C ASP A 137 -4.63 -12.22 29.32
N VAL A 138 -5.89 -11.88 29.16
CA VAL A 138 -6.43 -10.55 29.41
C VAL A 138 -7.13 -10.53 30.77
N LEU A 139 -6.65 -9.69 31.68
CA LEU A 139 -7.18 -9.59 33.05
C LEU A 139 -7.73 -8.18 33.32
N VAL A 140 -8.90 -8.13 33.90
CA VAL A 140 -9.50 -6.90 34.46
C VAL A 140 -9.64 -7.07 35.96
N ASN A 141 -8.99 -6.20 36.73
CA ASN A 141 -8.95 -6.31 38.19
C ASN A 141 -8.54 -7.71 38.67
N ASP A 142 -7.45 -8.23 38.08
CA ASP A 142 -6.86 -9.56 38.31
C ASP A 142 -7.75 -10.76 37.96
N LYS A 143 -8.92 -10.54 37.39
CA LYS A 143 -9.79 -11.62 36.88
C LYS A 143 -9.60 -11.80 35.38
N LYS A 144 -9.30 -13.02 34.96
CA LYS A 144 -9.18 -13.37 33.55
C LYS A 144 -10.54 -13.22 32.86
N VAL A 145 -10.57 -12.43 31.80
CA VAL A 145 -11.78 -12.11 31.02
C VAL A 145 -11.69 -12.64 29.57
N ALA A 146 -10.50 -12.80 29.04
CA ALA A 146 -10.31 -13.30 27.68
C ALA A 146 -8.91 -13.89 27.50
N ASP A 147 -8.73 -14.64 26.38
CA ASP A 147 -7.45 -15.10 25.84
C ASP A 147 -7.25 -14.50 24.46
N LEU A 148 -6.06 -13.98 24.21
CA LEU A 148 -5.60 -13.58 22.88
C LEU A 148 -4.59 -14.60 22.37
N LYS A 149 -4.63 -14.88 21.08
CA LYS A 149 -3.80 -15.91 20.43
C LYS A 149 -2.99 -15.31 19.28
N ASP A 150 -2.25 -16.19 18.61
CA ASP A 150 -1.48 -15.86 17.42
C ASP A 150 -2.29 -15.02 16.43
N GLY A 151 -1.69 -13.99 15.90
CA GLY A 151 -2.29 -13.12 14.93
C GLY A 151 -3.17 -12.02 15.51
N GLN A 152 -3.31 -11.91 16.82
CA GLN A 152 -4.11 -10.86 17.45
C GLN A 152 -3.23 -9.72 17.97
N PHE A 153 -3.76 -8.52 17.91
CA PHE A 153 -3.13 -7.34 18.50
C PHE A 153 -3.48 -7.19 19.97
N VAL A 154 -2.55 -6.65 20.74
CA VAL A 154 -2.69 -6.38 22.17
C VAL A 154 -2.51 -4.89 22.42
N GLY A 155 -3.45 -4.29 23.15
CA GLY A 155 -3.37 -2.89 23.56
C GLY A 155 -3.73 -1.88 22.45
N GLU A 156 -4.31 -2.33 21.35
CA GLU A 156 -4.67 -1.49 20.19
C GLU A 156 -5.57 -0.30 20.57
N MET A 157 -6.55 -0.51 21.45
CA MET A 157 -7.47 0.55 21.86
C MET A 157 -6.75 1.66 22.65
N SER A 158 -5.83 1.27 23.54
CA SER A 158 -5.04 2.23 24.31
C SER A 158 -4.06 2.99 23.39
N PHE A 159 -3.39 2.28 22.49
CA PHE A 159 -2.47 2.87 21.52
C PHE A 159 -3.16 3.88 20.61
N LEU A 160 -4.33 3.53 20.04
CA LEU A 160 -5.06 4.39 19.09
C LEU A 160 -5.76 5.58 19.75
N THR A 161 -6.22 5.41 21.01
CA THR A 161 -6.99 6.46 21.71
C THR A 161 -6.14 7.30 22.65
N GLU A 162 -4.86 6.95 22.85
CA GLU A 162 -3.96 7.57 23.82
C GLU A 162 -4.50 7.56 25.27
N LYS A 163 -5.37 6.58 25.56
CA LYS A 163 -5.97 6.39 26.90
C LYS A 163 -5.28 5.25 27.64
N PRO A 164 -5.28 5.25 28.98
CA PRO A 164 -4.76 4.15 29.77
C PRO A 164 -5.41 2.81 29.41
N ALA A 165 -4.62 1.74 29.46
CA ALA A 165 -5.10 0.39 29.18
C ALA A 165 -6.21 -0.02 30.14
N THR A 166 -7.26 -0.61 29.60
CA THR A 166 -8.43 -1.08 30.38
C THR A 166 -8.22 -2.44 31.04
N ALA A 167 -7.18 -3.16 30.62
CA ALA A 167 -6.86 -4.50 31.11
C ALA A 167 -5.34 -4.71 31.25
N THR A 168 -4.95 -5.65 32.07
CA THR A 168 -3.59 -6.22 32.13
C THR A 168 -3.51 -7.39 31.16
N CYS A 169 -2.44 -7.45 30.33
CA CYS A 169 -2.18 -8.55 29.41
C CYS A 169 -0.86 -9.23 29.81
N ARG A 170 -0.89 -10.57 29.98
CA ARG A 170 0.29 -11.37 30.39
C ARG A 170 0.34 -12.74 29.73
#